data_a4a5495769f274f52a16a1997c6b37a2
#
_entry.id   a4a5495769f274f52a16a1997c6b37a2
#
_cell.length_a   1.000
_cell.length_b   1.000
_cell.length_c   1.000
_cell.angle_alpha   90.00
_cell.angle_beta   90.00
_cell.angle_gamma   90.00
#
_symmetry.space_group_name_H-M   'P 1'
#
loop_
_entity.id
_entity.type
_entity.pdbx_description
1 polymer ?
#
loop_
_entity_poly.entity_id
_entity_poly.type
_entity_poly.pdbx_seq_one_letter_code
_entity_poly.pdbx_strand_id
1 'polypeptide(L)'
;MQHRTLCLVTSILALTACGGETKTPAADTTSAPAAMPAPSTPAAPAPAAAAVPVAITGKTHEVRMIGDAKGYRYEPANITIKAGDGIRWIMVTGGPHNVSFWADSIPAGAAAQLTGAMEKQISPLSGALLMQPNETYTVSFGNAPKGTYHYFCTPHLAMNMKGTIIVQ
;
A
#
# COMPACT_ATOMS: atom_id res chain seq x y z
N MET A 1 -24.64 -41.38 17.00
CA MET A 1 -25.28 -41.89 15.79
C MET A 1 -24.88 -40.96 14.67
N GLN A 2 -23.79 -41.30 13.97
CA GLN A 2 -23.74 -41.88 12.61
C GLN A 2 -24.47 -40.98 11.61
N HIS A 3 -23.83 -40.41 10.57
CA HIS A 3 -23.18 -41.11 9.47
C HIS A 3 -22.05 -40.31 8.80
N ARG A 4 -21.02 -41.03 8.53
CA ARG A 4 -19.93 -40.83 7.57
C ARG A 4 -20.51 -40.91 6.15
N THR A 5 -20.10 -40.03 5.27
CA THR A 5 -20.11 -40.39 3.85
C THR A 5 -18.81 -39.88 3.22
N LEU A 6 -17.96 -40.85 2.95
CA LEU A 6 -16.70 -40.79 2.21
C LEU A 6 -17.05 -41.00 0.74
N CYS A 7 -16.74 -40.06 -0.14
CA CYS A 7 -16.75 -40.29 -1.58
C CYS A 7 -15.35 -40.07 -2.13
N LEU A 8 -14.68 -41.21 -2.35
CA LEU A 8 -13.50 -41.36 -3.18
C LEU A 8 -13.99 -41.44 -4.64
N VAL A 9 -13.44 -40.62 -5.51
CA VAL A 9 -13.49 -40.88 -6.95
C VAL A 9 -12.10 -40.72 -7.52
N THR A 10 -11.54 -41.89 -7.83
CA THR A 10 -10.35 -42.14 -8.65
C THR A 10 -10.73 -42.12 -10.12
N SER A 11 -9.79 -41.73 -10.97
CA SER A 11 -9.62 -42.22 -12.38
C SER A 11 -9.30 -41.04 -13.31
N ILE A 12 -8.48 -41.08 -14.32
CA ILE A 12 -7.69 -42.09 -15.05
C ILE A 12 -6.76 -41.30 -15.96
N LEU A 13 -5.56 -41.76 -16.05
CA LEU A 13 -4.48 -41.36 -16.95
C LEU A 13 -4.82 -41.81 -18.41
N ALA A 14 -4.63 -40.97 -19.41
CA ALA A 14 -4.51 -41.37 -20.78
C ALA A 14 -3.38 -40.63 -21.50
N LEU A 15 -2.28 -41.35 -21.70
CA LEU A 15 -1.24 -41.02 -22.69
C LEU A 15 -1.73 -41.45 -24.07
N THR A 16 -1.56 -40.58 -25.08
CA THR A 16 -1.45 -41.02 -26.47
C THR A 16 -0.29 -40.28 -27.15
N ALA A 17 0.71 -41.09 -27.49
CA ALA A 17 1.82 -40.72 -28.38
C ALA A 17 1.49 -41.24 -29.80
N CYS A 18 1.84 -40.45 -30.82
CA CYS A 18 2.17 -40.85 -32.18
C CYS A 18 2.75 -39.60 -32.85
N GLY A 19 3.95 -39.50 -33.40
CA GLY A 19 4.72 -40.41 -34.22
C GLY A 19 4.46 -40.10 -35.69
N GLY A 20 5.36 -39.42 -36.40
CA GLY A 20 5.26 -39.21 -37.83
C GLY A 20 6.42 -38.39 -38.40
N GLU A 21 7.36 -39.10 -39.04
CA GLU A 21 8.59 -38.62 -39.67
C GLU A 21 8.41 -38.01 -41.07
N THR A 22 9.40 -37.20 -41.43
CA THR A 22 10.04 -36.99 -42.75
C THR A 22 9.29 -36.23 -43.86
N LYS A 23 9.88 -35.09 -44.26
CA LYS A 23 10.61 -34.94 -45.54
C LYS A 23 11.10 -33.51 -45.75
N THR A 24 12.41 -33.36 -45.86
CA THR A 24 13.06 -32.25 -46.54
C THR A 24 12.94 -32.40 -48.07
N PRO A 25 12.82 -31.34 -48.85
CA PRO A 25 13.99 -30.89 -49.58
C PRO A 25 14.18 -29.35 -49.61
N ALA A 26 15.42 -28.98 -49.83
CA ALA A 26 15.97 -27.66 -49.92
C ALA A 26 15.42 -26.80 -51.08
N ALA A 27 15.30 -25.50 -50.84
CA ALA A 27 15.54 -24.46 -51.84
C ALA A 27 15.98 -23.18 -51.12
N ASP A 28 17.14 -22.82 -51.47
CA ASP A 28 17.93 -21.64 -51.23
C ASP A 28 17.15 -20.36 -51.56
N THR A 29 17.03 -19.45 -50.59
CA THR A 29 16.85 -18.02 -50.90
C THR A 29 17.46 -17.23 -49.76
N THR A 30 18.61 -16.70 -50.02
CA THR A 30 19.33 -15.69 -49.22
C THR A 30 18.41 -14.50 -48.95
N SER A 31 17.87 -14.39 -47.77
CA SER A 31 17.26 -13.18 -47.26
C SER A 31 18.05 -12.71 -46.06
N ALA A 32 18.63 -11.54 -46.16
CA ALA A 32 19.40 -10.89 -45.10
C ALA A 32 18.55 -10.75 -43.83
N PRO A 33 19.17 -10.96 -42.65
CA PRO A 33 18.43 -10.75 -41.41
C PRO A 33 18.16 -9.26 -41.22
N ALA A 34 16.88 -8.88 -41.19
CA ALA A 34 16.44 -7.57 -40.70
C ALA A 34 16.91 -7.41 -39.26
N ALA A 35 17.69 -6.36 -39.01
CA ALA A 35 18.16 -6.01 -37.70
C ALA A 35 16.95 -5.82 -36.77
N MET A 36 16.84 -6.67 -35.76
CA MET A 36 15.90 -6.49 -34.67
C MET A 36 16.25 -5.19 -33.94
N PRO A 37 15.29 -4.29 -33.66
CA PRO A 37 15.56 -3.16 -32.79
C PRO A 37 15.98 -3.67 -31.41
N ALA A 38 17.08 -3.16 -30.90
CA ALA A 38 17.57 -3.47 -29.56
C ALA A 38 16.49 -3.16 -28.52
N PRO A 39 16.30 -4.01 -27.52
CA PRO A 39 15.35 -3.72 -26.44
C PRO A 39 15.78 -2.44 -25.73
N SER A 40 14.89 -1.45 -25.75
CA SER A 40 15.10 -0.22 -24.98
C SER A 40 15.14 -0.58 -23.49
N THR A 41 16.28 -0.44 -22.87
CA THR A 41 16.42 -0.57 -21.42
C THR A 41 15.50 0.45 -20.76
N PRO A 42 14.58 0.05 -19.88
CA PRO A 42 13.81 1.03 -19.11
C PRO A 42 14.76 1.93 -18.33
N ALA A 43 14.64 3.23 -18.49
CA ALA A 43 15.40 4.17 -17.71
C ALA A 43 15.12 3.91 -16.23
N ALA A 44 16.16 3.69 -15.43
CA ALA A 44 16.06 3.56 -14.01
C ALA A 44 15.34 4.80 -13.45
N PRO A 45 14.38 4.66 -12.52
CA PRO A 45 13.76 5.81 -11.87
C PRO A 45 14.86 6.69 -11.27
N ALA A 46 14.82 7.98 -11.57
CA ALA A 46 15.73 8.94 -10.95
C ALA A 46 15.58 8.81 -9.43
N PRO A 47 16.68 8.88 -8.64
CA PRO A 47 16.58 8.84 -7.19
C PRO A 47 15.63 9.95 -6.75
N ALA A 48 14.55 9.57 -6.08
CA ALA A 48 13.63 10.51 -5.46
C ALA A 48 14.47 11.37 -4.50
N ALA A 49 14.51 12.68 -4.75
CA ALA A 49 15.15 13.62 -3.86
C ALA A 49 14.59 13.38 -2.47
N ALA A 50 15.45 13.15 -1.47
CA ALA A 50 15.04 12.96 -0.09
C ALA A 50 14.19 14.18 0.30
N ALA A 51 12.89 13.96 0.49
CA ALA A 51 11.99 15.05 0.87
C ALA A 51 12.39 15.50 2.28
N VAL A 52 12.75 16.76 2.40
CA VAL A 52 13.07 17.37 3.71
C VAL A 52 11.79 17.36 4.54
N PRO A 53 11.82 16.86 5.79
CA PRO A 53 10.64 16.87 6.64
C PRO A 53 10.12 18.31 6.79
N VAL A 54 8.88 18.53 6.37
CA VAL A 54 8.27 19.85 6.51
C VAL A 54 7.84 20.03 7.96
N ALA A 55 8.34 21.07 8.61
CA ALA A 55 8.00 21.37 10.00
C ALA A 55 6.51 21.66 10.17
N ILE A 56 5.95 21.27 11.31
CA ILE A 56 4.61 21.70 11.72
C ILE A 56 4.72 23.16 12.14
N THR A 57 4.03 24.06 11.46
CA THR A 57 4.01 25.50 11.73
C THR A 57 2.72 25.93 12.42
N GLY A 58 1.70 25.09 12.36
CA GLY A 58 0.39 25.29 12.97
C GLY A 58 0.20 24.48 14.25
N LYS A 59 -0.99 23.94 14.43
CA LYS A 59 -1.37 23.13 15.60
C LYS A 59 -1.05 21.66 15.37
N THR A 60 -0.75 20.94 16.45
CA THR A 60 -0.73 19.47 16.43
C THR A 60 -2.05 18.97 17.02
N HIS A 61 -2.77 18.21 16.22
CA HIS A 61 -4.02 17.54 16.61
C HIS A 61 -3.73 16.11 17.05
N GLU A 62 -4.51 15.59 17.99
CA GLU A 62 -4.34 14.23 18.48
C GLU A 62 -5.44 13.32 17.97
N VAL A 63 -5.06 12.11 17.57
CA VAL A 63 -5.94 11.01 17.20
C VAL A 63 -5.52 9.76 17.97
N ARG A 64 -6.44 9.20 18.72
CA ARG A 64 -6.21 7.98 19.50
C ARG A 64 -6.44 6.75 18.63
N MET A 65 -5.62 5.73 18.80
CA MET A 65 -5.76 4.43 18.18
C MET A 65 -6.19 3.42 19.23
N ILE A 66 -7.37 2.83 19.05
CA ILE A 66 -8.04 2.05 20.09
C ILE A 66 -8.53 0.74 19.49
N GLY A 67 -8.22 -0.36 20.19
CA GLY A 67 -8.85 -1.66 19.99
C GLY A 67 -9.44 -2.16 21.31
N ASP A 68 -10.74 -2.30 21.38
CA ASP A 68 -11.49 -2.75 22.56
C ASP A 68 -12.72 -3.59 22.17
N ALA A 69 -13.61 -3.86 23.11
CA ALA A 69 -14.85 -4.62 22.87
C ALA A 69 -15.77 -3.98 21.81
N LYS A 70 -15.60 -2.68 21.50
CA LYS A 70 -16.35 -1.96 20.45
C LYS A 70 -15.67 -2.06 19.07
N GLY A 71 -14.51 -2.72 18.98
CA GLY A 71 -13.71 -2.88 17.78
C GLY A 71 -12.53 -1.94 17.69
N TYR A 72 -11.93 -1.93 16.50
CA TYR A 72 -10.73 -1.13 16.20
C TYR A 72 -11.11 0.18 15.56
N ARG A 73 -10.58 1.30 16.07
CA ARG A 73 -10.93 2.63 15.56
C ARG A 73 -9.87 3.69 15.84
N TYR A 74 -9.89 4.74 15.03
CA TYR A 74 -9.30 6.03 15.36
C TYR A 74 -10.34 6.90 16.09
N GLU A 75 -9.88 7.74 17.01
CA GLU A 75 -10.76 8.64 17.77
C GLU A 75 -10.10 10.02 17.96
N PRO A 76 -10.60 11.07 17.28
CA PRO A 76 -11.66 11.05 16.27
C PRO A 76 -11.21 10.35 14.98
N ALA A 77 -12.14 9.66 14.29
CA ALA A 77 -11.87 9.05 13.00
C ALA A 77 -11.79 10.09 11.86
N ASN A 78 -12.58 11.15 11.98
CA ASN A 78 -12.62 12.24 11.01
C ASN A 78 -12.19 13.54 11.67
N ILE A 79 -11.28 14.27 11.00
CA ILE A 79 -10.72 15.51 11.52
C ILE A 79 -10.52 16.53 10.40
N THR A 80 -10.77 17.80 10.71
CA THR A 80 -10.48 18.92 9.81
C THR A 80 -9.31 19.71 10.39
N ILE A 81 -8.32 19.98 9.56
CA ILE A 81 -7.10 20.70 9.91
C ILE A 81 -6.81 21.81 8.88
N LYS A 82 -5.85 22.65 9.15
CA LYS A 82 -5.32 23.64 8.21
C LYS A 82 -3.98 23.20 7.65
N ALA A 83 -3.63 23.69 6.47
CA ALA A 83 -2.26 23.58 5.99
C ALA A 83 -1.31 24.22 7.01
N GLY A 84 -0.21 23.53 7.31
CA GLY A 84 0.68 23.91 8.42
C GLY A 84 0.49 23.10 9.69
N ASP A 85 -0.68 22.52 9.90
CA ASP A 85 -0.94 21.67 11.06
C ASP A 85 -0.24 20.31 10.96
N GLY A 86 -0.20 19.61 12.08
CA GLY A 86 0.23 18.22 12.18
C GLY A 86 -0.81 17.36 12.86
N ILE A 87 -0.70 16.05 12.66
CA ILE A 87 -1.49 15.08 13.41
C ILE A 87 -0.54 14.13 14.12
N ARG A 88 -0.81 13.92 15.40
CA ARG A 88 -0.14 12.94 16.25
C ARG A 88 -1.11 11.81 16.59
N TRP A 89 -0.85 10.63 16.07
CA TRP A 89 -1.57 9.43 16.45
C TRP A 89 -0.94 8.84 17.71
N ILE A 90 -1.77 8.44 18.65
CA ILE A 90 -1.37 7.88 19.94
C ILE A 90 -1.94 6.48 20.07
N MET A 91 -1.09 5.48 20.19
CA MET A 91 -1.50 4.12 20.49
C MET A 91 -2.01 4.03 21.92
N VAL A 92 -3.26 3.59 22.08
CA VAL A 92 -3.91 3.47 23.39
C VAL A 92 -4.04 2.02 23.81
N THR A 93 -4.75 1.22 22.99
CA THR A 93 -5.01 -0.20 23.26
C THR A 93 -5.18 -0.98 21.95
N GLY A 94 -5.02 -2.30 22.01
CA GLY A 94 -5.34 -3.21 20.90
C GLY A 94 -4.35 -3.20 19.73
N GLY A 95 -3.09 -2.84 20.00
CA GLY A 95 -2.05 -2.84 18.96
C GLY A 95 -1.75 -4.23 18.38
N PRO A 96 -0.92 -4.27 17.31
CA PRO A 96 -0.20 -3.13 16.74
C PRO A 96 -1.08 -2.21 15.88
N HIS A 97 -0.78 -0.92 15.89
CA HIS A 97 -1.47 0.07 15.05
C HIS A 97 -0.49 0.83 14.17
N ASN A 98 -0.95 1.34 13.04
CA ASN A 98 -0.22 2.32 12.24
C ASN A 98 -1.16 3.27 11.52
N VAL A 99 -0.58 4.17 10.73
CA VAL A 99 -1.28 5.08 9.82
C VAL A 99 -0.77 4.84 8.43
N SER A 100 -1.67 4.57 7.51
CA SER A 100 -1.40 4.38 6.09
C SER A 100 -2.40 5.18 5.26
N PHE A 101 -1.97 5.70 4.11
CA PHE A 101 -2.84 6.44 3.20
C PHE A 101 -3.01 5.66 1.89
N TRP A 102 -4.21 5.70 1.32
CA TRP A 102 -4.42 5.21 -0.04
C TRP A 102 -3.95 6.24 -1.05
N ALA A 103 -3.01 5.87 -1.91
CA ALA A 103 -2.41 6.77 -2.89
C ALA A 103 -3.42 7.34 -3.90
N ASP A 104 -4.49 6.62 -4.18
CA ASP A 104 -5.60 7.00 -5.07
C ASP A 104 -6.72 7.78 -4.37
N SER A 105 -6.63 7.92 -3.04
CA SER A 105 -7.65 8.56 -2.21
C SER A 105 -7.10 9.75 -1.41
N ILE A 106 -6.06 10.38 -1.96
CA ILE A 106 -5.46 11.63 -1.48
C ILE A 106 -5.37 12.63 -2.63
N PRO A 107 -5.28 13.94 -2.36
CA PRO A 107 -5.16 14.95 -3.41
C PRO A 107 -3.92 14.76 -4.29
N ALA A 108 -4.02 15.19 -5.55
CA ALA A 108 -2.90 15.16 -6.47
C ALA A 108 -1.68 15.89 -5.89
N GLY A 109 -0.51 15.27 -5.98
CA GLY A 109 0.74 15.80 -5.42
C GLY A 109 0.94 15.56 -3.92
N ALA A 110 -0.08 15.10 -3.19
CA ALA A 110 0.02 14.85 -1.76
C ALA A 110 0.94 13.68 -1.40
N ALA A 111 1.07 12.68 -2.28
CA ALA A 111 1.87 11.50 -2.02
C ALA A 111 3.35 11.82 -1.74
N ALA A 112 3.95 12.72 -2.52
CA ALA A 112 5.34 13.13 -2.32
C ALA A 112 5.51 13.88 -0.99
N GLN A 113 4.57 14.77 -0.66
CA GLN A 113 4.59 15.53 0.59
C GLN A 113 4.45 14.59 1.80
N LEU A 114 3.48 13.66 1.77
CA LEU A 114 3.29 12.68 2.83
C LEU A 114 4.50 11.77 2.98
N THR A 115 5.08 11.28 1.87
CA THR A 115 6.30 10.47 1.90
C THR A 115 7.43 11.20 2.62
N GLY A 116 7.60 12.50 2.38
CA GLY A 116 8.61 13.29 3.08
C GLY A 116 8.29 13.61 4.54
N ALA A 117 7.01 13.65 4.91
CA ALA A 117 6.55 13.93 6.26
C ALA A 117 6.41 12.68 7.16
N MET A 118 6.37 11.50 6.56
CA MET A 118 6.22 10.23 7.28
C MET A 118 7.58 9.60 7.54
N GLU A 119 7.95 9.50 8.79
CA GLU A 119 9.20 8.83 9.21
C GLU A 119 9.00 7.31 9.33
N LYS A 120 10.11 6.55 9.23
CA LYS A 120 10.15 5.09 9.49
C LYS A 120 9.01 4.33 8.78
N GLN A 121 8.78 4.64 7.52
CA GLN A 121 7.77 3.97 6.72
C GLN A 121 8.11 2.48 6.57
N ILE A 122 7.11 1.62 6.74
CA ILE A 122 7.23 0.16 6.49
C ILE A 122 6.90 -0.19 5.03
N SER A 123 6.20 0.71 4.34
CA SER A 123 5.94 0.69 2.89
C SER A 123 5.54 2.09 2.44
N PRO A 124 5.48 2.40 1.13
CA PRO A 124 5.05 3.72 0.67
C PRO A 124 3.74 4.17 1.30
N LEU A 125 3.72 5.39 1.84
CA LEU A 125 2.57 5.99 2.54
C LEU A 125 2.06 5.20 3.76
N SER A 126 2.88 4.32 4.33
CA SER A 126 2.53 3.50 5.48
C SER A 126 3.58 3.68 6.59
N GLY A 127 3.16 4.29 7.67
CA GLY A 127 4.02 4.58 8.83
C GLY A 127 4.36 3.34 9.65
N ALA A 128 5.30 3.51 10.58
CA ALA A 128 5.74 2.47 11.50
C ALA A 128 4.59 1.88 12.32
N LEU A 129 4.71 0.61 12.67
CA LEU A 129 3.82 -0.05 13.62
C LEU A 129 4.13 0.45 15.05
N LEU A 130 3.11 0.88 15.75
CA LEU A 130 3.15 1.19 17.17
C LEU A 130 2.70 -0.04 17.95
N MET A 131 3.55 -0.53 18.82
CA MET A 131 3.39 -1.83 19.49
C MET A 131 2.94 -1.67 20.93
N GLN A 132 3.24 -0.53 21.57
CA GLN A 132 3.02 -0.31 22.99
C GLN A 132 2.12 0.90 23.27
N PRO A 133 1.33 0.88 24.34
CA PRO A 133 0.57 2.04 24.78
C PRO A 133 1.45 3.30 24.94
N ASN A 134 0.89 4.43 24.53
CA ASN A 134 1.54 5.76 24.53
C ASN A 134 2.63 5.96 23.48
N GLU A 135 2.95 4.98 22.64
CA GLU A 135 3.73 5.24 21.44
C GLU A 135 2.96 6.17 20.50
N THR A 136 3.71 7.03 19.82
CA THR A 136 3.12 8.05 18.94
C THR A 136 3.74 8.01 17.55
N TYR A 137 2.94 8.42 16.57
CA TYR A 137 3.37 8.67 15.20
C TYR A 137 2.85 10.02 14.75
N THR A 138 3.74 10.88 14.28
CA THR A 138 3.37 12.25 13.91
C THR A 138 3.65 12.50 12.42
N VAL A 139 2.71 13.12 11.74
CA VAL A 139 2.83 13.53 10.33
C VAL A 139 2.53 15.02 10.22
N SER A 140 3.40 15.74 9.53
CA SER A 140 3.19 17.15 9.19
C SER A 140 2.36 17.29 7.92
N PHE A 141 1.40 18.20 7.96
CA PHE A 141 0.62 18.64 6.81
C PHE A 141 1.03 20.06 6.36
N GLY A 142 2.29 20.45 6.63
CA GLY A 142 2.81 21.79 6.39
C GLY A 142 2.61 22.29 4.97
N ASN A 143 2.97 21.48 3.99
CA ASN A 143 2.81 21.79 2.55
C ASN A 143 1.79 20.86 1.89
N ALA A 144 0.90 20.27 2.65
CA ALA A 144 -0.10 19.35 2.13
C ALA A 144 -1.13 20.10 1.26
N PRO A 145 -1.42 19.64 0.05
CA PRO A 145 -2.52 20.18 -0.75
C PRO A 145 -3.84 20.15 0.00
N LYS A 146 -4.66 21.16 -0.21
CA LYS A 146 -6.04 21.16 0.33
C LYS A 146 -6.83 19.99 -0.26
N GLY A 147 -7.69 19.39 0.55
CA GLY A 147 -8.56 18.31 0.12
C GLY A 147 -8.74 17.23 1.18
N THR A 148 -9.26 16.11 0.73
CA THR A 148 -9.61 14.97 1.57
C THR A 148 -8.54 13.89 1.48
N TYR A 149 -8.12 13.39 2.62
CA TYR A 149 -7.12 12.34 2.79
C TYR A 149 -7.76 11.16 3.53
N HIS A 150 -7.94 10.05 2.85
CA HIS A 150 -8.42 8.84 3.49
C HIS A 150 -7.24 8.04 4.02
N TYR A 151 -7.36 7.56 5.27
CA TYR A 151 -6.32 6.80 5.93
C TYR A 151 -6.87 5.59 6.67
N PHE A 152 -6.01 4.64 6.96
CA PHE A 152 -6.37 3.36 7.57
C PHE A 152 -5.24 2.79 8.42
N CYS A 153 -5.58 1.83 9.27
CA CYS A 153 -4.63 0.99 9.99
C CYS A 153 -4.42 -0.31 9.22
N THR A 154 -3.20 -0.59 8.78
CA THR A 154 -2.90 -1.78 7.97
C THR A 154 -3.30 -3.09 8.66
N PRO A 155 -2.94 -3.36 9.93
CA PRO A 155 -3.35 -4.59 10.60
C PRO A 155 -4.86 -4.74 10.78
N HIS A 156 -5.58 -3.62 10.90
CA HIS A 156 -7.00 -3.64 11.27
C HIS A 156 -7.94 -3.12 10.16
N LEU A 157 -7.46 -3.09 8.91
CA LEU A 157 -8.26 -2.64 7.78
C LEU A 157 -9.51 -3.52 7.58
N ALA A 158 -9.36 -4.84 7.71
CA ALA A 158 -10.48 -5.79 7.63
C ALA A 158 -11.53 -5.57 8.74
N MET A 159 -11.14 -4.95 9.86
CA MET A 159 -12.01 -4.55 10.96
C MET A 159 -12.52 -3.11 10.83
N ASN A 160 -12.38 -2.52 9.63
CA ASN A 160 -12.87 -1.18 9.30
C ASN A 160 -12.19 -0.03 10.10
N MET A 161 -10.94 -0.22 10.56
CA MET A 161 -10.18 0.85 11.20
C MET A 161 -9.64 1.83 10.16
N LYS A 162 -10.41 2.88 9.91
CA LYS A 162 -10.10 3.92 8.91
C LYS A 162 -10.65 5.28 9.34
N GLY A 163 -10.18 6.33 8.68
CA GLY A 163 -10.60 7.69 8.96
C GLY A 163 -10.37 8.64 7.78
N THR A 164 -10.72 9.89 8.02
CA THR A 164 -10.63 10.96 7.01
C THR A 164 -10.05 12.23 7.61
N ILE A 165 -9.08 12.82 6.92
CA ILE A 165 -8.54 14.14 7.23
C ILE A 165 -8.98 15.10 6.12
N ILE A 166 -9.52 16.25 6.49
CA ILE A 166 -9.82 17.35 5.56
C ILE A 166 -8.81 18.47 5.83
N VAL A 167 -7.98 18.79 4.84
CA VAL A 167 -7.04 19.93 4.87
C VAL A 167 -7.69 21.11 4.19
N GLN A 168 -7.78 22.25 4.91
CA GLN A 168 -8.40 23.51 4.45
C GLN A 168 -7.37 24.62 4.20
#